data_8a775705af1843b2ac550496b0a421f3
#
_entry.id   8a775705af1843b2ac550496b0a421f3
#
_cell.length_a   1.000
_cell.length_b   1.000
_cell.length_c   1.000
_cell.angle_alpha   90.00
_cell.angle_beta   90.00
_cell.angle_gamma   90.00
#
_symmetry.space_group_name_H-M   'P 1'
#
loop_
_entity.id
_entity.type
_entity.pdbx_description
1 polymer ?
#
loop_
_entity_poly.entity_id
_entity_poly.type
_entity_poly.pdbx_seq_one_letter_code
_entity_poly.pdbx_strand_id
1 'polypeptide(L)'
;LIQQGHRKIAVLGGPVTSYPSVMRREGAQQAMQDAGILFSDKLYGLSNYDFESAYHAVNSLLARRADFTALFAMSDVIALGAIRALVSAGLRVPEDVSVIGFDGITMSRYCVPVLTTVVQPSEQISLQSIELLVRQIEHGAPAQTITLQPELQQGESVRAI
;
A
#
# COMPACT_ATOMS: atom_id res chain seq x y z
N LEU A 1 6.44 -8.30 3.56
CA LEU A 1 5.64 -9.52 3.30
C LEU A 1 6.51 -10.69 2.84
N ILE A 2 7.34 -10.50 1.83
CA ILE A 2 8.20 -11.56 1.26
C ILE A 2 9.18 -12.10 2.32
N GLN A 3 9.77 -11.22 3.14
CA GLN A 3 10.65 -11.60 4.25
C GLN A 3 9.91 -12.35 5.36
N GLN A 4 8.59 -12.19 5.47
CA GLN A 4 7.72 -12.94 6.40
C GLN A 4 7.27 -14.29 5.83
N GLY A 5 7.77 -14.69 4.66
CA GLY A 5 7.48 -15.99 4.05
C GLY A 5 6.37 -15.97 2.98
N HIS A 6 5.62 -14.88 2.83
CA HIS A 6 4.52 -14.84 1.87
C HIS A 6 5.00 -14.93 0.43
N ARG A 7 4.33 -15.79 -0.35
CA ARG A 7 4.59 -16.00 -1.79
C ARG A 7 3.35 -15.78 -2.66
N LYS A 8 2.16 -15.83 -2.07
CA LYS A 8 0.87 -15.57 -2.71
C LYS A 8 0.38 -14.22 -2.22
N ILE A 9 0.74 -13.16 -2.93
CA ILE A 9 0.52 -11.78 -2.50
C ILE A 9 -0.46 -11.11 -3.46
N ALA A 10 -1.62 -10.72 -2.95
CA ALA A 10 -2.54 -9.86 -3.67
C ALA A 10 -2.07 -8.40 -3.60
N VAL A 11 -2.34 -7.62 -4.64
CA VAL A 11 -2.00 -6.20 -4.71
C VAL A 11 -3.25 -5.40 -5.04
N LEU A 12 -3.57 -4.42 -4.20
CA LEU A 12 -4.65 -3.47 -4.46
C LEU A 12 -4.08 -2.10 -4.83
N GLY A 13 -4.28 -1.73 -6.09
CA GLY A 13 -3.86 -0.44 -6.63
C GLY A 13 -4.94 0.63 -6.59
N GLY A 14 -4.52 1.88 -6.77
CA GLY A 14 -5.39 2.99 -7.11
C GLY A 14 -5.64 3.09 -8.63
N PRO A 15 -6.22 4.21 -9.11
CA PRO A 15 -6.48 4.43 -10.53
C PRO A 15 -5.21 4.28 -11.39
N VAL A 16 -5.34 3.63 -12.53
CA VAL A 16 -4.22 3.39 -13.47
C VAL A 16 -3.61 4.67 -14.03
N THR A 17 -4.34 5.78 -13.99
CA THR A 17 -3.88 7.10 -14.41
C THR A 17 -3.09 7.84 -13.32
N SER A 18 -3.09 7.32 -12.10
CA SER A 18 -2.37 7.91 -10.97
C SER A 18 -0.90 7.52 -11.00
N TYR A 19 0.00 8.50 -11.12
CA TYR A 19 1.44 8.27 -11.11
C TYR A 19 1.91 7.47 -9.87
N PRO A 20 1.48 7.78 -8.62
CA PRO A 20 1.83 6.96 -7.47
C PRO A 20 1.36 5.50 -7.58
N SER A 21 0.19 5.24 -8.18
CA SER A 21 -0.27 3.86 -8.41
C SER A 21 0.65 3.09 -9.35
N VAL A 22 1.07 3.73 -10.44
CA VAL A 22 1.98 3.11 -11.40
C VAL A 22 3.30 2.77 -10.74
N MET A 23 3.93 3.72 -10.06
CA MET A 23 5.23 3.53 -9.40
C MET A 23 5.19 2.48 -8.28
N ARG A 24 4.12 2.48 -7.46
CA ARG A 24 3.94 1.48 -6.40
C ARG A 24 3.68 0.09 -6.96
N ARG A 25 2.97 -0.01 -8.09
CA ARG A 25 2.79 -1.28 -8.82
C ARG A 25 4.11 -1.80 -9.36
N GLU A 26 4.87 -0.97 -10.03
CA GLU A 26 6.19 -1.34 -10.58
C GLU A 26 7.14 -1.79 -9.47
N GLY A 27 7.20 -1.08 -8.35
CA GLY A 27 7.99 -1.47 -7.18
C GLY A 27 7.56 -2.82 -6.59
N ALA A 28 6.26 -3.08 -6.50
CA ALA A 28 5.75 -4.37 -6.04
C ALA A 28 6.10 -5.49 -7.03
N GLN A 29 5.96 -5.25 -8.33
CA GLN A 29 6.33 -6.21 -9.38
C GLN A 29 7.82 -6.54 -9.33
N GLN A 30 8.67 -5.52 -9.20
CA GLN A 30 10.12 -5.70 -9.11
C GLN A 30 10.50 -6.52 -7.87
N ALA A 31 9.97 -6.17 -6.68
CA ALA A 31 10.25 -6.91 -5.45
C ALA A 31 9.79 -8.37 -5.51
N MET A 32 8.65 -8.64 -6.15
CA MET A 32 8.18 -10.01 -6.37
C MET A 32 9.09 -10.75 -7.35
N GLN A 33 9.48 -10.13 -8.45
CA GLN A 33 10.39 -10.71 -9.44
C GLN A 33 11.75 -11.05 -8.82
N ASP A 34 12.34 -10.16 -8.04
CA ASP A 34 13.62 -10.37 -7.34
C ASP A 34 13.56 -11.56 -6.37
N ALA A 35 12.38 -11.85 -5.85
CA ALA A 35 12.11 -12.99 -4.96
C ALA A 35 11.64 -14.26 -5.71
N GLY A 36 11.64 -14.26 -7.03
CA GLY A 36 11.15 -15.40 -7.85
C GLY A 36 9.64 -15.62 -7.77
N ILE A 37 8.86 -14.59 -7.42
CA ILE A 37 7.40 -14.63 -7.34
C ILE A 37 6.81 -14.01 -8.59
N LEU A 38 5.93 -14.73 -9.28
CA LEU A 38 5.23 -14.20 -10.44
C LEU A 38 4.13 -13.24 -10.01
N PHE A 39 4.16 -12.01 -10.52
CA PHE A 39 3.03 -11.10 -10.40
C PHE A 39 1.87 -11.62 -11.24
N SER A 40 0.68 -11.70 -10.65
CA SER A 40 -0.49 -12.25 -11.32
C SER A 40 -1.63 -11.23 -11.35
N ASP A 41 -2.16 -10.95 -12.54
CA ASP A 41 -3.34 -10.09 -12.68
C ASP A 41 -4.59 -10.68 -11.99
N LYS A 42 -4.60 -12.00 -11.74
CA LYS A 42 -5.64 -12.65 -10.93
C LYS A 42 -5.62 -12.22 -9.46
N LEU A 43 -4.45 -11.79 -8.97
CA LEU A 43 -4.23 -11.27 -7.62
C LEU A 43 -4.14 -9.73 -7.58
N TYR A 44 -4.48 -9.07 -8.68
CA TYR A 44 -4.50 -7.62 -8.77
C TYR A 44 -5.94 -7.08 -8.76
N GLY A 45 -6.19 -6.11 -7.87
CA GLY A 45 -7.45 -5.38 -7.79
C GLY A 45 -7.23 -3.87 -7.92
N LEU A 46 -8.22 -3.17 -8.47
CA LEU A 46 -8.22 -1.71 -8.60
C LEU A 46 -9.22 -1.08 -7.64
N SER A 47 -8.86 0.05 -7.07
CA SER A 47 -9.70 0.91 -6.27
C SER A 47 -9.53 2.38 -6.70
N ASN A 48 -10.25 3.29 -6.06
CA ASN A 48 -10.18 4.74 -6.31
C ASN A 48 -9.57 5.51 -5.15
N TYR A 49 -8.72 4.87 -4.33
CA TYR A 49 -8.17 5.42 -3.08
C TYR A 49 -9.24 5.77 -2.04
N ASP A 50 -10.36 5.05 -2.06
CA ASP A 50 -11.42 5.15 -1.06
C ASP A 50 -11.75 3.78 -0.46
N PHE A 51 -12.41 3.78 0.70
CA PHE A 51 -12.75 2.58 1.45
C PHE A 51 -13.70 1.65 0.69
N GLU A 52 -14.70 2.22 0.02
CA GLU A 52 -15.77 1.46 -0.62
C GLU A 52 -15.25 0.70 -1.84
N SER A 53 -14.52 1.37 -2.73
CA SER A 53 -13.93 0.72 -3.90
C SER A 53 -12.90 -0.35 -3.51
N ALA A 54 -12.12 -0.13 -2.44
CA ALA A 54 -11.21 -1.13 -1.90
C ALA A 54 -11.96 -2.35 -1.35
N TYR A 55 -13.04 -2.14 -0.59
CA TYR A 55 -13.93 -3.19 -0.11
C TYR A 55 -14.48 -4.05 -1.26
N HIS A 56 -14.96 -3.42 -2.31
CA HIS A 56 -15.47 -4.12 -3.49
C HIS A 56 -14.38 -4.85 -4.27
N ALA A 57 -13.18 -4.28 -4.37
CA ALA A 57 -12.04 -4.93 -5.03
C ALA A 57 -11.65 -6.23 -4.33
N VAL A 58 -11.59 -6.25 -2.99
CA VAL A 58 -11.31 -7.49 -2.23
C VAL A 58 -12.44 -8.50 -2.40
N ASN A 59 -13.70 -8.10 -2.29
CA ASN A 59 -14.82 -9.01 -2.52
C ASN A 59 -14.78 -9.64 -3.93
N SER A 60 -14.34 -8.88 -4.92
CA SER A 60 -14.13 -9.39 -6.29
C SER A 60 -12.99 -10.42 -6.35
N LEU A 61 -11.89 -10.22 -5.59
CA LEU A 61 -10.81 -11.20 -5.47
C LEU A 61 -11.33 -12.49 -4.82
N LEU A 62 -12.06 -12.39 -3.72
CA LEU A 62 -12.62 -13.54 -2.99
C LEU A 62 -13.65 -14.31 -3.85
N ALA A 63 -14.51 -13.61 -4.57
CA ALA A 63 -15.50 -14.22 -5.47
C ALA A 63 -14.85 -15.03 -6.61
N ARG A 64 -13.66 -14.60 -7.07
CA ARG A 64 -12.85 -15.34 -8.06
C ARG A 64 -12.08 -16.51 -7.43
N ARG A 65 -12.25 -16.77 -6.14
CA ARG A 65 -11.48 -17.74 -5.36
C ARG A 65 -9.96 -17.51 -5.51
N ALA A 66 -9.55 -16.24 -5.51
CA ALA A 66 -8.16 -15.88 -5.55
C ALA A 66 -7.46 -16.40 -4.27
N ASP A 67 -6.39 -17.14 -4.46
CA ASP A 67 -5.63 -17.79 -3.38
C ASP A 67 -4.44 -16.89 -3.02
N PHE A 68 -4.54 -16.19 -1.88
CA PHE A 68 -3.48 -15.30 -1.36
C PHE A 68 -3.41 -15.37 0.16
N THR A 69 -2.21 -15.23 0.69
CA THR A 69 -1.93 -15.21 2.14
C THR A 69 -1.55 -13.82 2.64
N ALA A 70 -1.31 -12.90 1.73
CA ALA A 70 -1.01 -11.50 2.06
C ALA A 70 -1.57 -10.56 1.01
N LEU A 71 -1.77 -9.30 1.41
CA LEU A 71 -2.28 -8.23 0.58
C LEU A 71 -1.42 -6.98 0.79
N PHE A 72 -0.86 -6.45 -0.30
CA PHE A 72 -0.27 -5.13 -0.35
C PHE A 72 -1.30 -4.14 -0.88
N ALA A 73 -1.68 -3.19 -0.05
CA ALA A 73 -2.55 -2.07 -0.41
C ALA A 73 -1.71 -0.82 -0.67
N MET A 74 -1.90 -0.18 -1.81
CA MET A 74 -1.12 0.99 -2.23
C MET A 74 -1.46 2.28 -1.46
N SER A 75 -2.36 2.23 -0.48
CA SER A 75 -2.56 3.27 0.54
C SER A 75 -3.19 2.66 1.79
N ASP A 76 -3.11 3.37 2.91
CA ASP A 76 -3.74 2.95 4.16
C ASP A 76 -5.27 2.95 4.06
N VAL A 77 -5.84 3.88 3.30
CA VAL A 77 -7.29 3.91 3.04
C VAL A 77 -7.73 2.63 2.32
N ILE A 78 -6.96 2.21 1.30
CA ILE A 78 -7.20 0.93 0.60
C ILE A 78 -7.04 -0.24 1.56
N ALA A 79 -5.99 -0.23 2.42
CA ALA A 79 -5.73 -1.30 3.39
C ALA A 79 -6.89 -1.47 4.38
N LEU A 80 -7.42 -0.37 4.91
CA LEU A 80 -8.54 -0.39 5.85
C LEU A 80 -9.83 -0.92 5.20
N GLY A 81 -10.12 -0.51 3.95
CA GLY A 81 -11.22 -1.07 3.16
C GLY A 81 -11.06 -2.56 2.90
N ALA A 82 -9.82 -2.99 2.62
CA ALA A 82 -9.47 -4.40 2.42
C ALA A 82 -9.66 -5.23 3.71
N ILE A 83 -9.17 -4.75 4.84
CA ILE A 83 -9.35 -5.41 6.16
C ILE A 83 -10.85 -5.57 6.43
N ARG A 84 -11.65 -4.53 6.20
CA ARG A 84 -13.10 -4.61 6.40
C ARG A 84 -13.74 -5.68 5.51
N ALA A 85 -13.34 -5.82 4.26
CA ALA A 85 -13.86 -6.84 3.34
C ALA A 85 -13.48 -8.26 3.80
N LEU A 86 -12.20 -8.46 4.16
CA LEU A 86 -11.69 -9.74 4.67
C LEU A 86 -12.47 -10.19 5.91
N VAL A 87 -12.60 -9.31 6.91
CA VAL A 87 -13.35 -9.59 8.14
C VAL A 87 -14.82 -9.87 7.86
N SER A 88 -15.45 -9.14 6.94
CA SER A 88 -16.84 -9.39 6.52
C SER A 88 -17.02 -10.75 5.84
N ALA A 89 -15.97 -11.27 5.20
CA ALA A 89 -15.94 -12.61 4.60
C ALA A 89 -15.55 -13.72 5.60
N GLY A 90 -15.38 -13.40 6.88
CA GLY A 90 -15.00 -14.35 7.94
C GLY A 90 -13.51 -14.66 8.02
N LEU A 91 -12.67 -13.91 7.31
CA LEU A 91 -11.21 -14.06 7.34
C LEU A 91 -10.60 -13.15 8.43
N ARG A 92 -9.61 -13.66 9.13
CA ARG A 92 -8.90 -12.94 10.19
C ARG A 92 -7.64 -12.28 9.64
N VAL A 93 -7.36 -11.09 10.13
CA VAL A 93 -6.13 -10.35 9.84
C VAL A 93 -5.37 -10.20 11.16
N PRO A 94 -4.12 -10.71 11.27
CA PRO A 94 -3.27 -11.26 10.20
C PRO A 94 -3.35 -12.79 10.03
N GLU A 95 -4.16 -13.55 10.79
CA GLU A 95 -4.08 -15.01 10.91
C GLU A 95 -4.34 -15.73 9.58
N ASP A 96 -5.32 -15.28 8.80
CA ASP A 96 -5.66 -15.89 7.51
C ASP A 96 -5.04 -15.10 6.36
N VAL A 97 -5.01 -13.76 6.47
CA VAL A 97 -4.41 -12.86 5.45
C VAL A 97 -3.66 -11.72 6.14
N SER A 98 -2.37 -11.60 5.88
CA SER A 98 -1.57 -10.43 6.28
C SER A 98 -1.89 -9.22 5.37
N VAL A 99 -2.00 -8.03 5.95
CA VAL A 99 -2.26 -6.79 5.19
C VAL A 99 -1.21 -5.73 5.51
N ILE A 100 -0.64 -5.12 4.46
CA ILE A 100 0.26 -3.97 4.60
C ILE A 100 -0.29 -2.79 3.80
N GLY A 101 -0.21 -1.60 4.39
CA GLY A 101 -0.59 -0.33 3.78
C GLY A 101 0.58 0.52 3.31
N PHE A 102 0.26 1.73 2.92
CA PHE A 102 1.19 2.77 2.52
C PHE A 102 0.57 4.12 2.87
N ASP A 103 1.34 5.07 3.32
CA ASP A 103 1.15 6.48 3.63
C ASP A 103 1.43 6.79 5.11
N GLY A 104 1.06 5.91 6.07
CA GLY A 104 1.23 6.15 7.51
C GLY A 104 0.22 7.15 8.07
N ILE A 105 -1.03 7.11 7.59
CA ILE A 105 -2.08 8.00 8.09
C ILE A 105 -2.38 7.74 9.57
N THR A 106 -2.88 8.74 10.28
CA THR A 106 -3.18 8.62 11.72
C THR A 106 -4.11 7.44 12.03
N MET A 107 -5.09 7.16 11.18
CA MET A 107 -6.04 6.07 11.38
C MET A 107 -5.38 4.69 11.42
N SER A 108 -4.22 4.50 10.76
CA SER A 108 -3.49 3.23 10.74
C SER A 108 -3.07 2.75 12.15
N ARG A 109 -2.95 3.69 13.10
CA ARG A 109 -2.56 3.41 14.50
C ARG A 109 -3.75 3.09 15.40
N TYR A 110 -4.97 3.39 14.97
CA TYR A 110 -6.20 3.26 15.76
C TYR A 110 -7.17 2.20 15.22
N CYS A 111 -6.82 1.55 14.11
CA CYS A 111 -7.60 0.41 13.60
C CYS A 111 -7.23 -0.89 14.35
N VAL A 112 -8.07 -1.88 14.22
CA VAL A 112 -7.83 -3.23 14.79
C VAL A 112 -7.89 -4.25 13.66
N PRO A 113 -6.80 -4.98 13.44
CA PRO A 113 -5.46 -4.84 14.04
C PRO A 113 -4.78 -3.52 13.66
N VAL A 114 -3.80 -3.07 14.47
CA VAL A 114 -2.95 -1.91 14.11
C VAL A 114 -2.26 -2.19 12.78
N LEU A 115 -2.39 -1.28 11.82
CA LEU A 115 -1.91 -1.50 10.46
C LEU A 115 -0.38 -1.37 10.36
N THR A 116 0.27 -2.39 9.83
CA THR A 116 1.64 -2.29 9.32
C THR A 116 1.61 -1.47 8.04
N THR A 117 2.39 -0.40 7.96
CA THR A 117 2.36 0.51 6.82
C THR A 117 3.72 1.15 6.54
N VAL A 118 3.91 1.56 5.29
CA VAL A 118 5.07 2.37 4.87
C VAL A 118 4.73 3.84 5.09
N VAL A 119 5.38 4.48 6.06
CA VAL A 119 5.14 5.87 6.43
C VAL A 119 5.90 6.81 5.51
N GLN A 120 5.19 7.71 4.86
CA GLN A 120 5.79 8.79 4.08
C GLN A 120 6.28 9.90 5.03
N PRO A 121 7.48 10.49 4.80
CA PRO A 121 7.97 11.63 5.56
C PRO A 121 7.26 12.92 5.15
N SER A 122 5.94 12.99 5.36
CA SER A 122 5.05 14.04 4.85
C SER A 122 5.42 15.45 5.32
N GLU A 123 5.91 15.58 6.55
CA GLU A 123 6.40 16.85 7.07
C GLU A 123 7.63 17.34 6.28
N GLN A 124 8.61 16.45 6.07
CA GLN A 124 9.80 16.79 5.28
C GLN A 124 9.46 17.08 3.82
N ILE A 125 8.53 16.30 3.23
CA ILE A 125 8.02 16.55 1.87
C ILE A 125 7.44 17.96 1.79
N SER A 126 6.58 18.34 2.74
CA SER A 126 5.93 19.65 2.77
C SER A 126 6.92 20.78 2.92
N LEU A 127 7.84 20.70 3.89
CA LEU A 127 8.85 21.73 4.16
C LEU A 127 9.77 21.92 2.95
N GLN A 128 10.32 20.84 2.41
CA GLN A 128 11.25 20.91 1.27
C GLN A 128 10.56 21.38 -0.01
N SER A 129 9.29 20.99 -0.23
CA SER A 129 8.53 21.46 -1.39
C SER A 129 8.32 22.98 -1.36
N ILE A 130 7.96 23.52 -0.18
CA ILE A 130 7.81 24.98 0.00
C ILE A 130 9.14 25.68 -0.18
N GLU A 131 10.22 25.17 0.42
CA GLU A 131 11.55 25.77 0.31
C GLU A 131 12.03 25.83 -1.14
N LEU A 132 11.87 24.74 -1.90
CA LEU A 132 12.21 24.70 -3.33
C LEU A 132 11.38 25.68 -4.15
N LEU A 133 10.07 25.78 -3.87
CA LEU A 133 9.18 26.71 -4.55
C LEU A 133 9.58 28.17 -4.28
N VAL A 134 9.85 28.54 -3.03
CA VAL A 134 10.30 29.88 -2.65
C VAL A 134 11.61 30.23 -3.35
N ARG A 135 12.59 29.33 -3.34
CA ARG A 135 13.88 29.54 -4.05
C ARG A 135 13.69 29.77 -5.55
N GLN A 136 12.75 29.06 -6.18
CA GLN A 136 12.46 29.27 -7.61
C GLN A 136 11.83 30.64 -7.86
N ILE A 137 10.88 31.05 -7.03
CA ILE A 137 10.15 32.32 -7.19
C ILE A 137 11.06 33.53 -6.89
N GLU A 138 11.79 33.49 -5.78
CA GLU A 138 12.54 34.66 -5.30
C GLU A 138 13.93 34.78 -5.94
N HIS A 139 14.54 33.65 -6.29
CA HIS A 139 15.95 33.65 -6.74
C HIS A 139 16.14 33.05 -8.14
N GLY A 140 15.06 32.68 -8.82
CA GLY A 140 15.16 32.08 -10.16
C GLY A 140 15.92 30.75 -10.19
N ALA A 141 15.95 30.02 -9.05
CA ALA A 141 16.69 28.77 -8.97
C ALA A 141 16.13 27.72 -9.93
N PRO A 142 16.97 26.85 -10.51
CA PRO A 142 16.49 25.79 -11.38
C PRO A 142 15.64 24.78 -10.62
N ALA A 143 14.73 24.12 -11.33
CA ALA A 143 13.94 23.01 -10.74
C ALA A 143 14.87 21.89 -10.23
N GLN A 144 14.60 21.41 -9.04
CA GLN A 144 15.35 20.33 -8.39
C GLN A 144 14.40 19.21 -7.98
N THR A 145 14.91 17.99 -7.98
CA THR A 145 14.20 16.82 -7.44
C THR A 145 14.93 16.33 -6.19
N ILE A 146 14.18 16.18 -5.11
CA ILE A 146 14.69 15.62 -3.85
C ILE A 146 13.97 14.31 -3.61
N THR A 147 14.74 13.24 -3.36
CA THR A 147 14.18 11.93 -3.00
C THR A 147 14.30 11.75 -1.48
N LEU A 148 13.16 11.50 -0.84
CA LEU A 148 13.06 11.20 0.58
C LEU A 148 12.77 9.72 0.77
N GLN A 149 13.35 9.13 1.82
CA GLN A 149 13.15 7.72 2.13
C GLN A 149 11.97 7.54 3.07
N PRO A 150 10.98 6.68 2.71
CA PRO A 150 9.92 6.29 3.63
C PRO A 150 10.43 5.25 4.62
N GLU A 151 9.69 5.07 5.72
CA GLU A 151 10.01 4.10 6.77
C GLU A 151 8.88 3.09 6.94
N LEU A 152 9.24 1.83 7.28
CA LEU A 152 8.27 0.81 7.62
C LEU A 152 7.87 0.94 9.10
N GLN A 153 6.61 1.25 9.37
CA GLN A 153 6.01 1.16 10.69
C GLN A 153 5.36 -0.21 10.85
N GLN A 154 5.90 -1.01 11.77
CA GLN A 154 5.30 -2.28 12.11
C GLN A 154 4.06 -2.07 12.99
N GLY A 155 2.99 -2.79 12.66
CA GLY A 155 1.77 -2.94 13.42
C GLY A 155 1.49 -4.42 13.67
N GLU A 156 0.22 -4.76 13.77
CA GLU A 156 -0.27 -6.10 14.09
C GLU A 156 -0.85 -6.83 12.87
N SER A 157 -1.00 -6.14 11.73
CA SER A 157 -1.70 -6.66 10.55
C SER A 157 -0.88 -7.58 9.66
N VAL A 158 0.37 -7.87 10.02
CA VAL A 158 1.28 -8.78 9.29
C VAL A 158 1.87 -9.80 10.24
N ARG A 159 1.88 -11.08 9.83
CA ARG A 159 2.56 -12.17 10.53
C ARG A 159 3.52 -12.93 9.62
N ALA A 160 4.44 -13.67 10.20
CA ALA A 160 5.27 -14.66 9.49
C ALA A 160 4.46 -15.96 9.22
N ILE A 161 4.80 -16.65 8.11
CA ILE A 161 4.24 -17.97 7.75
C ILE A 161 5.37 -18.94 7.35
#